data_50abf89216efdb974b74903a28cb4de6
#
_entry.id   50abf89216efdb974b74903a28cb4de6
#
_cell.length_a   1.000
_cell.length_b   1.000
_cell.length_c   1.000
_cell.angle_alpha   90.00
_cell.angle_beta   90.00
_cell.angle_gamma   90.00
#
_symmetry.space_group_name_H-M   'P 1'
#
loop_
_entity.id
_entity.type
_entity.pdbx_description
1 polymer ?
#
loop_
_entity_poly.entity_id
_entity_poly.type
_entity_poly.pdbx_seq_one_letter_code
_entity_poly.pdbx_strand_id
1 'polypeptide(L)'
;MLFRSPDMTAQIGRIAATRLAGAARPLRLCYAGPVLKLRADQLRPEREQMQIGAELIGTDSHAAATEIVTVAIEALQGAGVDGITVDFTLPDLVDCLAAGPMPLDAALVGPVRARLVAKDAGGLVALGDAAAAYLPLIEATGPFHAAMERLEAFDAGIGGALATRIAALRAIAKPIGWDITLTLDPTERHSFEYQSWFGFSFFASGFVGEIGRGGCYSIRHPDGRAEPAVGFSLYPDPLIDVGFGQESPRRIFLPLGHDAERAKALRGEGWHTVAALSEADDGPALGCSHYLGGTETRGY
;
A
#
# COMPACT_ATOMS: atom_id res chain seq x y z
N MET A 1 13.87 -25.78 -9.14
CA MET A 1 13.64 -25.07 -7.87
C MET A 1 13.12 -23.68 -8.22
N LEU A 2 11.84 -23.40 -7.92
CA LEU A 2 11.25 -22.09 -8.15
C LEU A 2 11.65 -21.21 -6.96
N PHE A 3 12.49 -20.22 -7.19
CA PHE A 3 12.79 -19.19 -6.19
C PHE A 3 11.65 -18.18 -6.20
N ARG A 4 10.92 -18.05 -5.09
CA ARG A 4 9.98 -16.96 -4.88
C ARG A 4 10.67 -15.85 -4.09
N SER A 5 10.51 -14.62 -4.53
CA SER A 5 11.07 -13.44 -3.86
C SER A 5 10.19 -13.03 -2.66
N PRO A 6 10.78 -12.48 -1.60
CA PRO A 6 10.01 -11.87 -0.52
C PRO A 6 9.41 -10.51 -0.92
N ASP A 7 9.88 -9.90 -2.02
CA ASP A 7 9.44 -8.58 -2.50
C ASP A 7 9.72 -8.46 -4.01
N MET A 8 8.75 -7.94 -4.75
CA MET A 8 8.88 -7.69 -6.19
C MET A 8 9.60 -6.38 -6.50
N THR A 9 9.58 -5.38 -5.62
CA THR A 9 10.26 -4.09 -5.80
C THR A 9 11.74 -4.27 -6.14
N ALA A 10 12.43 -5.17 -5.43
CA ALA A 10 13.84 -5.49 -5.70
C ALA A 10 14.07 -6.09 -7.11
N GLN A 11 13.10 -6.88 -7.61
CA GLN A 11 13.17 -7.44 -8.96
C GLN A 11 12.96 -6.36 -10.03
N ILE A 12 11.99 -5.47 -9.81
CA ILE A 12 11.72 -4.32 -10.70
C ILE A 12 12.92 -3.39 -10.74
N GLY A 13 13.53 -3.06 -9.59
CA GLY A 13 14.75 -2.28 -9.50
C GLY A 13 15.89 -2.93 -10.30
N ARG A 14 16.07 -4.24 -10.23
CA ARG A 14 17.05 -4.96 -11.03
C ARG A 14 16.77 -4.90 -12.52
N ILE A 15 15.51 -5.01 -12.94
CA ILE A 15 15.10 -4.87 -14.35
C ILE A 15 15.42 -3.45 -14.85
N ALA A 16 15.10 -2.42 -14.07
CA ALA A 16 15.40 -1.03 -14.39
C ALA A 16 16.90 -0.78 -14.53
N ALA A 17 17.69 -1.31 -13.59
CA ALA A 17 19.15 -1.14 -13.59
C ALA A 17 19.90 -1.96 -14.65
N THR A 18 19.26 -2.96 -15.28
CA THR A 18 19.90 -3.84 -16.28
C THR A 18 19.20 -3.74 -17.63
N ARG A 19 18.03 -4.38 -17.81
CA ARG A 19 17.35 -4.46 -19.11
C ARG A 19 16.87 -3.11 -19.62
N LEU A 20 16.50 -2.21 -18.70
CA LEU A 20 15.98 -0.87 -18.99
C LEU A 20 17.00 0.23 -18.65
N ALA A 21 18.29 -0.09 -18.48
CA ALA A 21 19.31 0.88 -18.12
C ALA A 21 19.45 2.02 -19.14
N GLY A 22 19.21 1.75 -20.42
CA GLY A 22 19.24 2.73 -21.51
C GLY A 22 17.90 3.44 -21.79
N ALA A 23 16.83 3.10 -21.08
CA ALA A 23 15.53 3.73 -21.30
C ALA A 23 15.47 5.14 -20.70
N ALA A 24 14.65 6.01 -21.28
CA ALA A 24 14.43 7.37 -20.78
C ALA A 24 13.87 7.37 -19.35
N ARG A 25 14.27 8.36 -18.56
CA ARG A 25 13.81 8.55 -17.17
C ARG A 25 12.86 9.75 -17.08
N PRO A 26 11.87 9.73 -16.17
CA PRO A 26 11.59 8.66 -15.23
C PRO A 26 10.83 7.46 -15.88
N LEU A 27 11.14 6.24 -15.43
CA LEU A 27 10.38 5.04 -15.78
C LEU A 27 9.14 4.93 -14.90
N ARG A 28 8.03 4.45 -15.49
CA ARG A 28 6.82 4.04 -14.77
C ARG A 28 6.57 2.57 -15.06
N LEU A 29 6.69 1.74 -14.06
CA LEU A 29 6.56 0.30 -14.16
C LEU A 29 5.51 -0.18 -13.19
N CYS A 30 4.65 -1.12 -13.59
CA CYS A 30 3.75 -1.82 -12.69
C CYS A 30 4.06 -3.31 -12.69
N TYR A 31 3.66 -3.98 -11.63
CA TYR A 31 3.88 -5.40 -11.43
C TYR A 31 2.73 -6.05 -10.66
N ALA A 32 2.59 -7.36 -10.86
CA ALA A 32 1.74 -8.22 -10.07
C ALA A 32 2.35 -9.61 -9.98
N GLY A 33 2.34 -10.21 -8.79
CA GLY A 33 2.84 -11.58 -8.63
C GLY A 33 2.86 -12.04 -7.17
N PRO A 34 3.00 -13.33 -6.95
CA PRO A 34 3.07 -13.90 -5.62
C PRO A 34 4.45 -13.65 -4.98
N VAL A 35 4.43 -13.29 -3.69
CA VAL A 35 5.62 -13.15 -2.85
C VAL A 35 5.49 -14.04 -1.61
N LEU A 36 6.63 -14.34 -0.98
CA LEU A 36 6.69 -15.15 0.24
C LEU A 36 7.14 -14.30 1.42
N LYS A 37 6.31 -14.20 2.45
CA LYS A 37 6.72 -13.65 3.75
C LYS A 37 7.74 -14.57 4.42
N LEU A 38 8.85 -14.00 4.88
CA LEU A 38 9.87 -14.75 5.63
C LEU A 38 9.38 -15.20 7.01
N ARG A 39 8.47 -14.42 7.61
CA ARG A 39 7.81 -14.73 8.88
C ARG A 39 6.30 -14.63 8.71
N ALA A 40 5.57 -15.58 9.29
CA ALA A 40 4.13 -15.48 9.39
C ALA A 40 3.77 -14.44 10.46
N ASP A 41 2.73 -13.67 10.20
CA ASP A 41 2.09 -12.83 11.21
C ASP A 41 1.10 -13.68 12.01
N GLN A 42 0.90 -13.36 13.30
CA GLN A 42 -0.07 -14.06 14.14
C GLN A 42 -1.52 -13.87 13.63
N LEU A 43 -1.79 -12.74 13.00
CA LEU A 43 -3.10 -12.40 12.43
C LEU A 43 -3.30 -12.96 11.02
N ARG A 44 -2.21 -13.28 10.30
CA ARG A 44 -2.21 -13.85 8.95
C ARG A 44 -1.10 -14.89 8.83
N PRO A 45 -1.42 -16.17 9.07
CA PRO A 45 -0.44 -17.25 9.02
C PRO A 45 0.03 -17.60 7.62
N GLU A 46 -0.67 -17.12 6.58
CA GLU A 46 -0.32 -17.34 5.19
C GLU A 46 1.03 -16.70 4.87
N ARG A 47 1.91 -17.49 4.30
CA ARG A 47 3.24 -17.04 3.87
C ARG A 47 3.28 -16.57 2.43
N GLU A 48 2.40 -17.08 1.60
CA GLU A 48 2.23 -16.64 0.22
C GLU A 48 1.17 -15.54 0.18
N GLN A 49 1.48 -14.44 -0.47
CA GLN A 49 0.52 -13.37 -0.71
C GLN A 49 0.75 -12.77 -2.09
N MET A 50 -0.32 -12.25 -2.68
CA MET A 50 -0.23 -11.47 -3.90
C MET A 50 0.31 -10.08 -3.59
N GLN A 51 1.25 -9.60 -4.40
CA GLN A 51 1.76 -8.24 -4.37
C GLN A 51 1.51 -7.60 -5.73
N ILE A 52 0.83 -6.47 -5.73
CA ILE A 52 0.67 -5.61 -6.91
C ILE A 52 1.26 -4.25 -6.59
N GLY A 53 1.79 -3.55 -7.59
CA GLY A 53 2.36 -2.24 -7.30
C GLY A 53 2.81 -1.50 -8.54
N ALA A 54 3.28 -0.28 -8.30
CA ALA A 54 3.88 0.57 -9.32
C ALA A 54 5.12 1.28 -8.78
N GLU A 55 6.09 1.46 -9.66
CA GLU A 55 7.37 2.10 -9.37
C GLU A 55 7.65 3.22 -10.38
N LEU A 56 8.01 4.38 -9.87
CA LEU A 56 8.51 5.51 -10.62
C LEU A 56 10.01 5.64 -10.33
N ILE A 57 10.83 5.38 -11.35
CA ILE A 57 12.29 5.23 -11.20
C ILE A 57 13.01 6.34 -11.96
N GLY A 58 13.96 6.98 -11.31
CA GLY A 58 14.75 8.10 -11.83
C GLY A 58 14.48 9.41 -11.12
N THR A 59 13.52 9.46 -10.17
CA THR A 59 13.26 10.61 -9.31
C THR A 59 12.50 10.17 -8.06
N ASP A 60 12.69 10.88 -6.96
CA ASP A 60 11.97 10.76 -5.69
C ASP A 60 11.44 12.13 -5.23
N SER A 61 11.21 13.04 -6.17
CA SER A 61 10.67 14.37 -5.90
C SER A 61 9.28 14.28 -5.25
N HIS A 62 8.87 15.34 -4.54
CA HIS A 62 7.52 15.40 -3.97
C HIS A 62 6.40 15.24 -5.03
N ALA A 63 6.63 15.69 -6.27
CA ALA A 63 5.68 15.48 -7.37
C ALA A 63 5.57 13.99 -7.75
N ALA A 64 6.68 13.26 -7.79
CA ALA A 64 6.69 11.82 -8.02
C ALA A 64 6.03 11.06 -6.86
N ALA A 65 6.31 11.44 -5.61
CA ALA A 65 5.65 10.88 -4.44
C ALA A 65 4.13 11.13 -4.47
N THR A 66 3.71 12.33 -4.86
CA THR A 66 2.29 12.67 -5.04
C THR A 66 1.62 11.77 -6.07
N GLU A 67 2.24 11.59 -7.26
CA GLU A 67 1.72 10.70 -8.30
C GLU A 67 1.53 9.27 -7.77
N ILE A 68 2.54 8.73 -7.11
CA ILE A 68 2.52 7.36 -6.58
C ILE A 68 1.45 7.17 -5.51
N VAL A 69 1.31 8.10 -4.56
CA VAL A 69 0.26 8.03 -3.52
C VAL A 69 -1.13 8.13 -4.14
N THR A 70 -1.32 9.05 -5.09
CA THR A 70 -2.62 9.25 -5.77
C THR A 70 -3.02 8.00 -6.56
N VAL A 71 -2.11 7.43 -7.36
CA VAL A 71 -2.38 6.21 -8.14
C VAL A 71 -2.72 5.03 -7.21
N ALA A 72 -2.05 4.90 -6.08
CA ALA A 72 -2.37 3.83 -5.12
C ALA A 72 -3.76 4.00 -4.50
N ILE A 73 -4.14 5.25 -4.12
CA ILE A 73 -5.49 5.56 -3.63
C ILE A 73 -6.54 5.25 -4.70
N GLU A 74 -6.34 5.72 -5.94
CA GLU A 74 -7.26 5.48 -7.06
C GLU A 74 -7.41 3.98 -7.36
N ALA A 75 -6.33 3.20 -7.24
CA ALA A 75 -6.38 1.76 -7.42
C ALA A 75 -7.22 1.07 -6.34
N LEU A 76 -7.09 1.48 -5.07
CA LEU A 76 -7.90 0.97 -3.97
C LEU A 76 -9.39 1.37 -4.11
N GLN A 77 -9.66 2.63 -4.44
CA GLN A 77 -11.02 3.12 -4.70
C GLN A 77 -11.65 2.43 -5.90
N GLY A 78 -10.89 2.24 -6.99
CA GLY A 78 -11.32 1.50 -8.18
C GLY A 78 -11.64 0.03 -7.91
N ALA A 79 -11.01 -0.56 -6.89
CA ALA A 79 -11.35 -1.89 -6.38
C ALA A 79 -12.58 -1.89 -5.45
N GLY A 80 -13.13 -0.72 -5.11
CA GLY A 80 -14.30 -0.56 -4.24
C GLY A 80 -13.96 -0.46 -2.75
N VAL A 81 -12.71 -0.14 -2.40
CA VAL A 81 -12.28 0.01 -1.00
C VAL A 81 -12.70 1.38 -0.48
N ASP A 82 -13.46 1.39 0.60
CA ASP A 82 -13.91 2.59 1.30
C ASP A 82 -13.17 2.80 2.62
N GLY A 83 -13.26 4.04 3.16
CA GLY A 83 -12.68 4.37 4.47
C GLY A 83 -11.16 4.20 4.50
N ILE A 84 -10.49 4.59 3.41
CA ILE A 84 -9.04 4.52 3.28
C ILE A 84 -8.38 5.50 4.23
N THR A 85 -7.37 5.03 4.94
CA THR A 85 -6.44 5.84 5.73
C THR A 85 -5.05 5.72 5.12
N VAL A 86 -4.39 6.85 4.91
CA VAL A 86 -2.99 6.91 4.50
C VAL A 86 -2.18 7.48 5.65
N ASP A 87 -1.24 6.71 6.16
CA ASP A 87 -0.31 7.12 7.19
C ASP A 87 1.03 7.50 6.56
N PHE A 88 1.45 8.75 6.72
CA PHE A 88 2.74 9.24 6.23
C PHE A 88 3.84 9.03 7.25
N THR A 89 5.03 8.71 6.79
CA THR A 89 6.20 8.48 7.64
C THR A 89 7.45 9.18 7.10
N LEU A 90 8.43 9.42 7.98
CA LEU A 90 9.73 10.00 7.64
C LEU A 90 10.87 9.05 8.08
N PRO A 91 11.10 7.95 7.35
CA PRO A 91 11.92 6.82 7.85
C PRO A 91 13.36 7.17 8.23
N ASP A 92 13.96 8.17 7.59
CA ASP A 92 15.36 8.62 7.86
C ASP A 92 15.44 9.86 8.76
N LEU A 93 14.30 10.30 9.35
CA LEU A 93 14.23 11.55 10.12
C LEU A 93 15.25 11.58 11.27
N VAL A 94 15.32 10.52 12.06
CA VAL A 94 16.25 10.44 13.22
C VAL A 94 17.69 10.51 12.75
N ASP A 95 18.02 9.82 11.64
CA ASP A 95 19.38 9.85 11.08
C ASP A 95 19.77 11.25 10.60
N CYS A 96 18.85 11.95 9.93
CA CYS A 96 19.07 13.32 9.47
C CYS A 96 19.23 14.31 10.63
N LEU A 97 18.39 14.20 11.65
CA LEU A 97 18.48 15.06 12.83
C LEU A 97 19.77 14.82 13.60
N ALA A 98 20.15 13.54 13.80
CA ALA A 98 21.37 13.15 14.51
C ALA A 98 22.66 13.55 13.78
N ALA A 99 22.63 13.53 12.44
CA ALA A 99 23.76 14.00 11.63
C ALA A 99 23.82 15.54 11.47
N GLY A 100 22.78 16.25 11.89
CA GLY A 100 22.61 17.69 11.67
C GLY A 100 22.30 18.48 12.93
N PRO A 101 21.08 19.03 13.07
CA PRO A 101 20.76 20.01 14.12
C PRO A 101 20.67 19.44 15.54
N MET A 102 20.53 18.11 15.68
CA MET A 102 20.36 17.45 16.98
C MET A 102 21.34 16.26 17.10
N PRO A 103 22.64 16.54 17.25
CA PRO A 103 23.67 15.50 17.20
C PRO A 103 23.50 14.45 18.30
N LEU A 104 23.67 13.19 17.93
CA LEU A 104 23.71 12.04 18.82
C LEU A 104 25.01 11.28 18.59
N ASP A 105 25.54 10.70 19.66
CA ASP A 105 26.58 9.69 19.51
C ASP A 105 26.07 8.53 18.65
N ALA A 106 26.92 8.00 17.79
CA ALA A 106 26.55 6.92 16.86
C ALA A 106 25.94 5.69 17.58
N ALA A 107 26.39 5.41 18.82
CA ALA A 107 25.85 4.35 19.66
C ALA A 107 24.42 4.61 20.14
N LEU A 108 23.96 5.87 20.19
CA LEU A 108 22.63 6.26 20.67
C LEU A 108 21.59 6.32 19.54
N VAL A 109 21.97 6.52 18.29
CA VAL A 109 21.02 6.66 17.17
C VAL A 109 20.06 5.47 17.08
N GLY A 110 20.57 4.25 17.14
CA GLY A 110 19.74 3.03 17.11
C GLY A 110 18.77 2.93 18.30
N PRO A 111 19.26 3.02 19.55
CA PRO A 111 18.41 3.06 20.73
C PRO A 111 17.32 4.16 20.70
N VAL A 112 17.68 5.42 20.35
CA VAL A 112 16.72 6.53 20.23
C VAL A 112 15.63 6.19 19.21
N ARG A 113 16.00 5.71 18.02
CA ARG A 113 15.06 5.29 17.00
C ARG A 113 14.11 4.20 17.52
N ALA A 114 14.63 3.18 18.19
CA ALA A 114 13.82 2.10 18.74
C ALA A 114 12.80 2.59 19.77
N ARG A 115 13.16 3.55 20.62
CA ARG A 115 12.25 4.15 21.60
C ARG A 115 11.19 5.02 20.94
N LEU A 116 11.54 5.78 19.92
CA LEU A 116 10.61 6.61 19.16
C LEU A 116 9.57 5.76 18.41
N VAL A 117 9.99 4.71 17.72
CA VAL A 117 9.07 3.75 17.07
C VAL A 117 8.14 3.09 18.08
N ALA A 118 8.66 2.68 19.23
CA ALA A 118 7.87 2.10 20.32
C ALA A 118 7.01 3.12 21.10
N LYS A 119 7.12 4.44 20.80
CA LYS A 119 6.49 5.52 21.57
C LYS A 119 6.84 5.50 23.07
N ASP A 120 8.03 5.00 23.39
CA ASP A 120 8.53 4.83 24.76
C ASP A 120 9.23 6.11 25.24
N ALA A 121 8.42 7.07 25.69
CA ALA A 121 8.91 8.35 26.22
C ALA A 121 9.82 8.16 27.45
N GLY A 122 9.46 7.24 28.36
CA GLY A 122 10.26 6.96 29.54
C GLY A 122 11.62 6.37 29.21
N GLY A 123 11.65 5.40 28.30
CA GLY A 123 12.88 4.81 27.78
C GLY A 123 13.76 5.82 27.03
N LEU A 124 13.16 6.81 26.35
CA LEU A 124 13.88 7.87 25.67
C LEU A 124 14.58 8.80 26.65
N VAL A 125 13.88 9.22 27.74
CA VAL A 125 14.47 10.03 28.82
C VAL A 125 15.60 9.29 29.52
N ALA A 126 15.47 7.98 29.75
CA ALA A 126 16.50 7.16 30.38
C ALA A 126 17.81 7.07 29.58
N LEU A 127 17.79 7.39 28.26
CA LEU A 127 19.00 7.47 27.44
C LEU A 127 19.78 8.78 27.58
N GLY A 128 19.27 9.75 28.37
CA GLY A 128 19.91 11.02 28.66
C GLY A 128 19.35 12.21 27.89
N ASP A 129 19.81 13.43 28.21
CA ASP A 129 19.24 14.69 27.74
C ASP A 129 19.23 14.83 26.21
N ALA A 130 20.30 14.40 25.55
CA ALA A 130 20.37 14.43 24.08
C ALA A 130 19.28 13.57 23.40
N ALA A 131 18.95 12.44 24.00
CA ALA A 131 17.86 11.58 23.53
C ALA A 131 16.49 12.15 23.92
N ALA A 132 16.36 12.71 25.12
CA ALA A 132 15.11 13.33 25.56
C ALA A 132 14.68 14.51 24.70
N ALA A 133 15.63 15.21 24.06
CA ALA A 133 15.33 16.29 23.11
C ALA A 133 14.49 15.82 21.89
N TYR A 134 14.41 14.53 21.61
CA TYR A 134 13.60 13.93 20.54
C TYR A 134 12.14 13.63 20.97
N LEU A 135 11.77 13.78 22.25
CA LEU A 135 10.42 13.53 22.76
C LEU A 135 9.31 14.20 21.95
N PRO A 136 9.43 15.46 21.48
CA PRO A 136 8.36 16.10 20.73
C PRO A 136 7.98 15.36 19.44
N LEU A 137 8.85 14.52 18.90
CA LEU A 137 8.54 13.70 17.73
C LEU A 137 7.49 12.62 18.04
N ILE A 138 7.41 12.10 19.26
CA ILE A 138 6.35 11.18 19.68
C ILE A 138 5.00 11.91 19.65
N GLU A 139 4.97 13.17 20.14
CA GLU A 139 3.77 13.97 20.17
C GLU A 139 3.31 14.41 18.76
N ALA A 140 4.26 14.52 17.80
CA ALA A 140 3.97 14.85 16.40
C ALA A 140 3.35 13.70 15.60
N THR A 141 2.74 12.71 16.28
CA THR A 141 2.02 11.59 15.68
C THR A 141 0.51 11.80 15.78
N GLY A 142 -0.25 11.36 14.74
CA GLY A 142 -1.70 11.34 14.74
C GLY A 142 -2.34 11.98 13.50
N PRO A 143 -3.55 12.55 13.61
CA PRO A 143 -4.23 13.20 12.48
C PRO A 143 -3.34 14.25 11.82
N PHE A 144 -3.24 14.21 10.48
CA PHE A 144 -2.23 14.91 9.70
C PHE A 144 -2.07 16.38 10.06
N HIS A 145 -3.17 17.16 10.13
CA HIS A 145 -3.08 18.59 10.43
C HIS A 145 -2.44 18.87 11.81
N ALA A 146 -2.92 18.18 12.83
CA ALA A 146 -2.41 18.37 14.20
C ALA A 146 -0.96 17.87 14.35
N ALA A 147 -0.62 16.77 13.68
CA ALA A 147 0.74 16.24 13.65
C ALA A 147 1.71 17.20 12.94
N MET A 148 1.26 17.80 11.81
CA MET A 148 2.04 18.80 11.07
C MET A 148 2.29 20.07 11.90
N GLU A 149 1.30 20.59 12.63
CA GLU A 149 1.48 21.75 13.52
C GLU A 149 2.54 21.48 14.58
N ARG A 150 2.52 20.28 15.18
CA ARG A 150 3.52 19.88 16.18
C ARG A 150 4.92 19.70 15.57
N LEU A 151 4.99 19.11 14.38
CA LEU A 151 6.24 18.95 13.65
C LEU A 151 6.83 20.31 13.25
N GLU A 152 6.00 21.28 12.84
CA GLU A 152 6.42 22.65 12.54
C GLU A 152 6.91 23.40 13.79
N ALA A 153 6.22 23.23 14.92
CA ALA A 153 6.66 23.81 16.19
C ALA A 153 8.01 23.21 16.63
N PHE A 154 8.21 21.91 16.48
CA PHE A 154 9.49 21.26 16.71
C PHE A 154 10.58 21.79 15.77
N ASP A 155 10.30 21.91 14.47
CA ASP A 155 11.25 22.40 13.48
C ASP A 155 11.69 23.85 13.75
N ALA A 156 10.76 24.69 14.19
CA ALA A 156 11.08 26.06 14.60
C ALA A 156 12.10 26.09 15.77
N GLY A 157 12.00 25.14 16.70
CA GLY A 157 12.92 24.99 17.81
C GLY A 157 14.34 24.55 17.42
N ILE A 158 14.49 23.92 16.24
CA ILE A 158 15.77 23.45 15.71
C ILE A 158 16.27 24.25 14.49
N GLY A 159 15.72 25.46 14.29
CA GLY A 159 16.17 26.39 13.26
C GLY A 159 15.67 26.12 11.87
N GLY A 160 14.56 25.40 11.68
CA GLY A 160 13.94 25.19 10.36
C GLY A 160 14.61 24.11 9.50
N ALA A 161 15.30 23.17 10.11
CA ALA A 161 16.05 22.13 9.41
C ALA A 161 15.15 21.14 8.63
N LEU A 162 13.87 21.05 9.00
CA LEU A 162 12.88 20.20 8.34
C LEU A 162 11.97 20.95 7.36
N ALA A 163 12.13 22.25 7.17
CA ALA A 163 11.22 23.09 6.38
C ALA A 163 10.95 22.52 4.97
N THR A 164 11.97 22.02 4.28
CA THR A 164 11.81 21.39 2.96
C THR A 164 10.94 20.10 3.02
N ARG A 165 11.13 19.27 4.04
CA ARG A 165 10.34 18.05 4.24
C ARG A 165 8.89 18.36 4.58
N ILE A 166 8.68 19.35 5.45
CA ILE A 166 7.36 19.84 5.84
C ILE A 166 6.60 20.37 4.62
N ALA A 167 7.28 21.20 3.78
CA ALA A 167 6.71 21.69 2.53
C ALA A 167 6.36 20.53 1.56
N ALA A 168 7.22 19.53 1.46
CA ALA A 168 6.96 18.34 0.64
C ALA A 168 5.77 17.53 1.14
N LEU A 169 5.64 17.28 2.45
CA LEU A 169 4.48 16.58 3.03
C LEU A 169 3.17 17.32 2.74
N ARG A 170 3.14 18.65 2.89
CA ARG A 170 1.98 19.48 2.54
C ARG A 170 1.65 19.40 1.05
N ALA A 171 2.66 19.39 0.17
CA ALA A 171 2.46 19.29 -1.27
C ALA A 171 1.89 17.92 -1.67
N ILE A 172 2.37 16.82 -1.06
CA ILE A 172 1.88 15.46 -1.28
C ILE A 172 0.43 15.31 -0.77
N ALA A 173 0.12 15.85 0.40
CA ALA A 173 -1.21 15.77 1.00
C ALA A 173 -2.27 16.60 0.24
N LYS A 174 -1.86 17.70 -0.41
CA LYS A 174 -2.78 18.69 -1.00
C LYS A 174 -3.80 18.13 -2.01
N PRO A 175 -3.45 17.23 -2.95
CA PRO A 175 -4.39 16.69 -3.91
C PRO A 175 -5.25 15.53 -3.36
N ILE A 176 -4.96 15.03 -2.17
CA ILE A 176 -5.69 13.91 -1.57
C ILE A 176 -7.07 14.39 -1.13
N GLY A 177 -8.12 13.67 -1.55
CA GLY A 177 -9.51 14.01 -1.29
C GLY A 177 -9.87 13.99 0.20
N TRP A 178 -10.91 14.70 0.56
CA TRP A 178 -11.43 14.80 1.93
C TRP A 178 -12.06 13.49 2.46
N ASP A 179 -12.37 12.57 1.58
CA ASP A 179 -12.87 11.21 1.84
C ASP A 179 -11.76 10.25 2.31
N ILE A 180 -10.50 10.67 2.19
CA ILE A 180 -9.32 9.92 2.64
C ILE A 180 -8.86 10.47 3.99
N THR A 181 -8.73 9.59 4.96
CA THR A 181 -8.13 9.96 6.25
C THR A 181 -6.62 10.01 6.13
N LEU A 182 -6.02 11.15 6.48
CA LEU A 182 -4.57 11.31 6.53
C LEU A 182 -4.07 11.34 7.97
N THR A 183 -3.02 10.57 8.24
CA THR A 183 -2.24 10.60 9.48
C THR A 183 -0.76 10.81 9.18
N LEU A 184 0.00 11.16 10.19
CA LEU A 184 1.45 11.28 10.15
C LEU A 184 2.04 10.63 11.38
N ASP A 185 3.01 9.75 11.18
CA ASP A 185 3.93 9.29 12.20
C ASP A 185 5.37 9.53 11.74
N PRO A 186 6.00 10.65 12.13
CA PRO A 186 7.33 11.01 11.64
C PRO A 186 8.41 10.07 12.13
N THR A 187 8.13 9.21 13.11
CA THR A 187 9.12 8.32 13.73
C THR A 187 8.95 6.86 13.33
N GLU A 188 7.83 6.51 12.67
CA GLU A 188 7.60 5.14 12.21
C GLU A 188 8.58 4.78 11.10
N ARG A 189 9.09 3.56 11.19
CA ARG A 189 9.97 2.98 10.20
C ARG A 189 9.52 1.56 9.91
N HIS A 190 8.79 1.37 8.85
CA HIS A 190 8.42 0.04 8.39
C HIS A 190 9.69 -0.77 8.05
N SER A 191 9.57 -2.10 8.03
CA SER A 191 10.66 -3.09 7.94
C SER A 191 11.59 -2.96 6.72
N PHE A 192 11.36 -2.00 5.83
CA PHE A 192 12.21 -1.74 4.68
C PHE A 192 13.32 -0.74 5.03
N GLU A 193 14.47 -1.27 5.41
CA GLU A 193 15.67 -0.47 5.77
C GLU A 193 16.19 0.43 4.64
N TYR A 194 15.66 0.26 3.41
CA TYR A 194 16.08 1.00 2.22
C TYR A 194 15.22 2.23 1.90
N GLN A 195 14.14 2.49 2.66
CA GLN A 195 13.34 3.71 2.49
C GLN A 195 14.15 4.94 2.91
N SER A 196 13.98 6.03 2.15
CA SER A 196 14.64 7.30 2.39
C SER A 196 13.72 8.31 3.11
N TRP A 197 13.59 9.50 2.60
CA TRP A 197 12.99 10.64 3.28
C TRP A 197 11.47 10.59 3.48
N PHE A 198 10.74 9.75 2.72
CA PHE A 198 9.28 9.65 2.73
C PHE A 198 8.83 8.21 2.61
N GLY A 199 7.87 7.83 3.43
CA GLY A 199 7.17 6.56 3.37
C GLY A 199 5.69 6.74 3.66
N PHE A 200 4.89 5.73 3.33
CA PHE A 200 3.47 5.72 3.63
C PHE A 200 2.92 4.29 3.71
N SER A 201 1.83 4.14 4.47
CA SER A 201 1.07 2.89 4.58
C SER A 201 -0.40 3.13 4.35
N PHE A 202 -1.09 2.13 3.80
CA PHE A 202 -2.53 2.13 3.58
C PHE A 202 -3.22 1.20 4.55
N PHE A 203 -4.28 1.72 5.15
CA PHE A 203 -5.25 0.98 5.95
C PHE A 203 -6.64 1.28 5.41
N ALA A 204 -7.62 0.42 5.68
CA ALA A 204 -9.00 0.69 5.30
C ALA A 204 -9.99 0.09 6.30
N SER A 205 -11.18 0.67 6.36
CA SER A 205 -12.26 0.19 7.22
C SER A 205 -12.66 -1.24 6.87
N GLY A 206 -12.83 -2.09 7.87
CA GLY A 206 -13.20 -3.50 7.68
C GLY A 206 -12.03 -4.44 7.42
N PHE A 207 -10.80 -3.94 7.33
CA PHE A 207 -9.60 -4.77 7.16
C PHE A 207 -8.71 -4.70 8.38
N VAL A 208 -8.09 -5.84 8.72
CA VAL A 208 -7.13 -5.92 9.82
C VAL A 208 -5.72 -5.71 9.27
N GLY A 209 -5.03 -4.69 9.82
CA GLY A 209 -3.65 -4.38 9.47
C GLY A 209 -3.50 -3.59 8.17
N GLU A 210 -2.28 -3.52 7.72
CA GLU A 210 -1.87 -2.79 6.54
C GLU A 210 -2.28 -3.54 5.26
N ILE A 211 -2.90 -2.83 4.31
CA ILE A 211 -3.31 -3.35 3.00
C ILE A 211 -2.36 -2.94 1.88
N GLY A 212 -1.43 -2.04 2.16
CA GLY A 212 -0.41 -1.61 1.23
C GLY A 212 0.53 -0.61 1.86
N ARG A 213 1.68 -0.41 1.22
CA ARG A 213 2.72 0.53 1.66
C ARG A 213 3.55 1.02 0.48
N GLY A 214 4.28 2.10 0.70
CA GLY A 214 5.20 2.62 -0.30
C GLY A 214 6.19 3.60 0.30
N GLY A 215 6.97 4.24 -0.59
CA GLY A 215 7.91 5.26 -0.17
C GLY A 215 9.03 5.47 -1.17
N CYS A 216 9.86 6.44 -0.84
CA CYS A 216 11.06 6.77 -1.60
C CYS A 216 12.22 5.85 -1.23
N TYR A 217 13.04 5.46 -2.20
CA TYR A 217 14.18 4.60 -2.02
C TYR A 217 15.24 4.82 -3.10
N SER A 218 16.33 4.08 -3.04
CA SER A 218 17.39 4.14 -4.05
C SER A 218 17.72 2.77 -4.61
N ILE A 219 17.81 2.69 -5.94
CA ILE A 219 18.27 1.51 -6.68
C ILE A 219 19.78 1.64 -6.87
N ARG A 220 20.53 0.58 -6.52
CA ARG A 220 21.96 0.51 -6.80
C ARG A 220 22.20 -0.18 -8.14
N HIS A 221 22.84 0.53 -9.06
CA HIS A 221 23.27 0.00 -10.35
C HIS A 221 24.55 -0.86 -10.20
N PRO A 222 24.84 -1.73 -11.17
CA PRO A 222 26.09 -2.53 -11.17
C PRO A 222 27.36 -1.68 -11.18
N ASP A 223 27.29 -0.47 -11.70
CA ASP A 223 28.38 0.53 -11.72
C ASP A 223 28.56 1.28 -10.39
N GLY A 224 27.75 0.97 -9.37
CA GLY A 224 27.73 1.61 -8.07
C GLY A 224 26.88 2.88 -7.98
N ARG A 225 26.34 3.39 -9.08
CA ARG A 225 25.46 4.56 -9.10
C ARG A 225 24.17 4.28 -8.35
N ALA A 226 23.73 5.23 -7.51
CA ALA A 226 22.42 5.21 -6.89
C ALA A 226 21.42 5.97 -7.77
N GLU A 227 20.25 5.39 -8.02
CA GLU A 227 19.16 5.99 -8.77
C GLU A 227 17.94 6.12 -7.85
N PRO A 228 17.40 7.34 -7.66
CA PRO A 228 16.24 7.56 -6.81
C PRO A 228 14.98 6.95 -7.42
N ALA A 229 14.10 6.47 -6.58
CA ALA A 229 12.83 5.86 -6.96
C ALA A 229 11.78 6.09 -5.88
N VAL A 230 10.52 6.02 -6.27
CA VAL A 230 9.37 5.99 -5.37
C VAL A 230 8.35 5.01 -5.91
N GLY A 231 7.74 4.23 -5.03
CA GLY A 231 6.77 3.22 -5.45
C GLY A 231 5.84 2.79 -4.33
N PHE A 232 4.88 1.96 -4.68
CA PHE A 232 3.98 1.33 -3.72
C PHE A 232 3.75 -0.15 -4.03
N SER A 233 3.41 -0.89 -2.98
CA SER A 233 2.90 -2.25 -3.04
C SER A 233 1.56 -2.31 -2.35
N LEU A 234 0.58 -2.96 -2.97
CA LEU A 234 -0.71 -3.32 -2.37
C LEU A 234 -0.77 -4.84 -2.23
N TYR A 235 -1.48 -5.30 -1.22
CA TYR A 235 -1.68 -6.70 -0.89
C TYR A 235 -3.17 -7.05 -1.01
N PRO A 236 -3.64 -7.51 -2.19
CA PRO A 236 -5.06 -7.66 -2.47
C PRO A 236 -5.74 -8.85 -1.80
N ASP A 237 -4.99 -9.84 -1.28
CA ASP A 237 -5.58 -11.05 -0.70
C ASP A 237 -6.68 -10.76 0.33
N PRO A 238 -6.50 -9.84 1.31
CA PRO A 238 -7.56 -9.49 2.24
C PRO A 238 -8.82 -8.91 1.59
N LEU A 239 -8.65 -8.19 0.48
CA LEU A 239 -9.77 -7.61 -0.26
C LEU A 239 -10.55 -8.72 -0.98
N ILE A 240 -9.83 -9.67 -1.59
CA ILE A 240 -10.41 -10.83 -2.28
C ILE A 240 -11.17 -11.72 -1.30
N ASP A 241 -10.61 -11.98 -0.12
CA ASP A 241 -11.20 -12.83 0.91
C ASP A 241 -12.56 -12.33 1.40
N VAL A 242 -12.78 -11.01 1.41
CA VAL A 242 -14.08 -10.40 1.77
C VAL A 242 -14.97 -10.13 0.55
N GLY A 243 -14.60 -10.61 -0.64
CA GLY A 243 -15.43 -10.57 -1.85
C GLY A 243 -15.25 -9.32 -2.73
N PHE A 244 -14.25 -8.47 -2.47
CA PHE A 244 -13.96 -7.35 -3.36
C PHE A 244 -13.55 -7.84 -4.76
N GLY A 245 -14.01 -7.12 -5.80
CA GLY A 245 -13.76 -7.47 -7.19
C GLY A 245 -14.49 -8.72 -7.69
N GLN A 246 -15.31 -9.34 -6.86
CA GLN A 246 -16.18 -10.42 -7.29
C GLN A 246 -17.48 -9.82 -7.85
N GLU A 247 -17.58 -9.75 -9.17
CA GLU A 247 -18.89 -9.59 -9.78
C GLU A 247 -19.71 -10.83 -9.46
N SER A 248 -20.90 -10.65 -8.86
CA SER A 248 -21.86 -11.74 -8.70
C SER A 248 -22.17 -12.27 -10.11
N PRO A 249 -21.83 -13.53 -10.42
CA PRO A 249 -22.01 -14.03 -11.76
C PRO A 249 -23.50 -13.98 -12.11
N ARG A 250 -23.85 -13.46 -13.27
CA ARG A 250 -25.22 -13.46 -13.77
C ARG A 250 -25.64 -14.90 -14.01
N ARG A 251 -26.44 -15.45 -13.08
CA ARG A 251 -26.85 -16.86 -13.10
C ARG A 251 -28.24 -17.01 -13.68
N ILE A 252 -28.38 -17.94 -14.65
CA ILE A 252 -29.64 -18.27 -15.28
C ILE A 252 -29.96 -19.76 -15.10
N PHE A 253 -31.16 -20.05 -14.63
CA PHE A 253 -31.68 -21.40 -14.52
C PHE A 253 -32.18 -21.91 -15.85
N LEU A 254 -31.78 -23.11 -16.21
CA LEU A 254 -32.22 -23.83 -17.43
C LEU A 254 -33.15 -24.97 -17.01
N PRO A 255 -34.48 -24.90 -17.28
CA PRO A 255 -35.41 -25.96 -16.95
C PRO A 255 -35.07 -27.28 -17.67
N LEU A 256 -35.63 -28.39 -17.18
CA LEU A 256 -35.52 -29.67 -17.85
C LEU A 256 -36.03 -29.55 -19.30
N GLY A 257 -35.28 -30.12 -20.27
CA GLY A 257 -35.64 -30.07 -21.68
C GLY A 257 -35.38 -28.72 -22.36
N HIS A 258 -34.58 -27.83 -21.73
CA HIS A 258 -34.19 -26.54 -22.32
C HIS A 258 -33.46 -26.72 -23.66
N ASP A 259 -33.53 -25.70 -24.49
CA ASP A 259 -32.82 -25.65 -25.77
C ASP A 259 -31.32 -25.54 -25.57
N ALA A 260 -30.57 -26.54 -26.04
CA ALA A 260 -29.12 -26.63 -25.87
C ALA A 260 -28.35 -25.54 -26.62
N GLU A 261 -28.83 -25.15 -27.81
CA GLU A 261 -28.19 -24.08 -28.61
C GLU A 261 -28.39 -22.71 -27.92
N ARG A 262 -29.60 -22.47 -27.39
CA ARG A 262 -29.85 -21.25 -26.62
C ARG A 262 -29.03 -21.21 -25.32
N ALA A 263 -28.90 -22.35 -24.64
CA ALA A 263 -28.03 -22.45 -23.47
C ALA A 263 -26.55 -22.16 -23.79
N LYS A 264 -26.07 -22.63 -24.94
CA LYS A 264 -24.73 -22.31 -25.46
C LYS A 264 -24.57 -20.84 -25.77
N ALA A 265 -25.55 -20.22 -26.41
CA ALA A 265 -25.55 -18.80 -26.71
C ALA A 265 -25.49 -17.95 -25.41
N LEU A 266 -26.29 -18.30 -24.41
CA LEU A 266 -26.29 -17.63 -23.12
C LEU A 266 -24.90 -17.69 -22.43
N ARG A 267 -24.19 -18.81 -22.49
CA ARG A 267 -22.81 -18.90 -22.00
C ARG A 267 -21.88 -17.97 -22.78
N GLY A 268 -22.06 -17.85 -24.09
CA GLY A 268 -21.35 -16.89 -24.95
C GLY A 268 -21.65 -15.42 -24.61
N GLU A 269 -22.86 -15.15 -24.10
CA GLU A 269 -23.30 -13.85 -23.60
C GLU A 269 -22.82 -13.56 -22.16
N GLY A 270 -22.03 -14.45 -21.55
CA GLY A 270 -21.47 -14.28 -20.20
C GLY A 270 -22.38 -14.76 -19.06
N TRP A 271 -23.46 -15.52 -19.35
CA TRP A 271 -24.30 -16.11 -18.31
C TRP A 271 -23.68 -17.38 -17.74
N HIS A 272 -23.74 -17.52 -16.43
CA HIS A 272 -23.50 -18.80 -15.76
C HIS A 272 -24.78 -19.61 -15.76
N THR A 273 -24.83 -20.67 -16.58
CA THR A 273 -26.02 -21.51 -16.73
C THR A 273 -26.05 -22.61 -15.67
N VAL A 274 -27.20 -22.77 -15.02
CA VAL A 274 -27.47 -23.83 -14.03
C VAL A 274 -28.63 -24.66 -14.57
N ALA A 275 -28.35 -25.88 -15.05
CA ALA A 275 -29.36 -26.76 -15.59
C ALA A 275 -30.06 -27.56 -14.49
N ALA A 276 -31.37 -27.69 -14.59
CA ALA A 276 -32.16 -28.58 -13.75
C ALA A 276 -31.75 -30.05 -13.96
N LEU A 277 -31.60 -30.77 -12.88
CA LEU A 277 -31.37 -32.21 -12.84
C LEU A 277 -32.66 -33.00 -12.51
N SER A 278 -33.67 -32.32 -11.94
CA SER A 278 -34.98 -32.87 -11.61
C SER A 278 -36.05 -31.78 -11.75
N GLU A 279 -37.34 -32.22 -11.77
CA GLU A 279 -38.50 -31.32 -11.77
C GLU A 279 -38.66 -30.54 -10.44
N ALA A 280 -37.98 -31.01 -9.39
CA ALA A 280 -38.02 -30.37 -8.07
C ALA A 280 -37.02 -29.23 -7.93
N ASP A 281 -36.12 -29.06 -8.91
CA ASP A 281 -35.07 -28.01 -8.81
C ASP A 281 -35.67 -26.62 -9.02
N ASP A 282 -35.29 -25.72 -8.13
CA ASP A 282 -35.75 -24.34 -8.08
C ASP A 282 -34.61 -23.37 -8.34
N GLY A 283 -34.77 -22.53 -9.36
CA GLY A 283 -33.74 -21.60 -9.80
C GLY A 283 -33.31 -20.60 -8.71
N PRO A 284 -34.22 -19.92 -8.01
CA PRO A 284 -33.90 -19.07 -6.86
C PRO A 284 -33.11 -19.79 -5.76
N ALA A 285 -33.50 -21.01 -5.39
CA ALA A 285 -32.79 -21.80 -4.38
C ALA A 285 -31.37 -22.18 -4.83
N LEU A 286 -31.12 -22.26 -6.14
CA LEU A 286 -29.80 -22.48 -6.75
C LEU A 286 -29.05 -21.16 -7.01
N GLY A 287 -29.55 -20.03 -6.51
CA GLY A 287 -28.93 -18.71 -6.63
C GLY A 287 -29.01 -18.10 -8.03
N CYS A 288 -30.00 -18.51 -8.83
CA CYS A 288 -30.28 -17.93 -10.14
C CYS A 288 -31.19 -16.71 -10.01
N SER A 289 -30.83 -15.61 -10.69
CA SER A 289 -31.66 -14.41 -10.77
C SER A 289 -32.64 -14.44 -11.97
N HIS A 290 -32.39 -15.34 -12.91
CA HIS A 290 -33.16 -15.47 -14.14
C HIS A 290 -33.39 -16.96 -14.49
N TYR A 291 -34.37 -17.20 -15.34
CA TYR A 291 -34.62 -18.53 -15.92
C TYR A 291 -34.82 -18.44 -17.44
N LEU A 292 -34.59 -19.55 -18.15
CA LEU A 292 -34.86 -19.68 -19.56
C LEU A 292 -36.33 -20.16 -19.75
N GLY A 293 -37.21 -19.26 -20.15
CA GLY A 293 -38.62 -19.57 -20.50
C GLY A 293 -38.78 -19.76 -21.98
N GLY A 294 -38.68 -21.02 -22.45
CA GLY A 294 -38.60 -21.31 -23.88
C GLY A 294 -37.26 -20.83 -24.48
N THR A 295 -37.28 -19.81 -25.33
CA THR A 295 -36.06 -19.16 -25.87
C THR A 295 -35.72 -17.82 -25.24
N GLU A 296 -36.57 -17.33 -24.35
CA GLU A 296 -36.44 -16.01 -23.72
C GLU A 296 -35.82 -16.10 -22.32
N THR A 297 -34.96 -15.12 -21.98
CA THR A 297 -34.44 -14.91 -20.64
C THR A 297 -35.46 -14.10 -19.82
N ARG A 298 -35.88 -14.63 -18.67
CA ARG A 298 -36.85 -13.99 -17.79
C ARG A 298 -36.27 -13.89 -16.36
N GLY A 299 -36.52 -12.76 -15.69
CA GLY A 299 -36.22 -12.61 -14.25
C GLY A 299 -37.22 -13.38 -13.39
N TYR A 300 -36.80 -13.79 -12.20
CA TYR A 300 -37.70 -14.33 -11.15
C TYR A 300 -38.48 -13.22 -10.51
#